data_9bc1e2e375cc7e94987e243d3a30d72d
#
_entry.id   9bc1e2e375cc7e94987e243d3a30d72d
#
_cell.length_a   1.000
_cell.length_b   1.000
_cell.length_c   1.000
_cell.angle_alpha   90.00
_cell.angle_beta   90.00
_cell.angle_gamma   90.00
#
_symmetry.space_group_name_H-M   'P 1'
#
loop_
_entity.id
_entity.type
_entity.pdbx_description
1 polymer ?
#
loop_
_entity_poly.entity_id
_entity_poly.type
_entity_poly.pdbx_seq_one_letter_code
_entity_poly.pdbx_strand_id
1 'polypeptide(L)'
;MKLFNILFILIAIPLFVSSEDVLNEGVYWELTRVDAKIEEKKFDEAEKILSRLYKKSWRSRSYNKAVIARTYGFFLFQQERFPEAIEKLQVAYDEQALPLQEATSPVQALAQLYTTQG
;
A
#
# COMPACT_ATOMS: atom_id res chain seq x y z
N MET A 1 -15.62 3.27 -1.16
CA MET A 1 -16.24 2.51 -2.25
C MET A 1 -15.34 2.43 -3.46
N LYS A 2 -14.94 3.57 -4.02
CA LYS A 2 -14.10 3.56 -5.21
C LYS A 2 -12.72 2.99 -4.96
N LEU A 3 -12.15 3.24 -3.80
CA LEU A 3 -10.86 2.66 -3.45
C LEU A 3 -10.95 1.15 -3.33
N PHE A 4 -12.07 0.67 -2.81
CA PHE A 4 -12.33 -0.75 -2.71
C PHE A 4 -12.36 -1.39 -4.10
N ASN A 5 -13.04 -0.73 -5.04
CA ASN A 5 -13.12 -1.25 -6.40
C ASN A 5 -11.76 -1.28 -7.07
N ILE A 6 -10.93 -0.29 -6.82
CA ILE A 6 -9.59 -0.24 -7.38
C ILE A 6 -8.76 -1.39 -6.83
N LEU A 7 -8.86 -1.65 -5.54
CA LEU A 7 -8.15 -2.75 -4.93
C LEU A 7 -8.60 -4.09 -5.52
N PHE A 8 -9.89 -4.22 -5.73
CA PHE A 8 -10.46 -5.42 -6.32
C PHE A 8 -9.97 -5.64 -7.75
N ILE A 9 -9.88 -4.56 -8.52
CA ILE A 9 -9.38 -4.63 -9.90
C ILE A 9 -7.93 -5.08 -9.92
N LEU A 10 -7.11 -4.59 -8.99
CA LEU A 10 -5.72 -5.01 -8.91
C LEU A 10 -5.59 -6.50 -8.66
N ILE A 11 -6.49 -7.05 -7.88
CA ILE A 11 -6.49 -8.48 -7.60
C ILE A 11 -6.92 -9.29 -8.81
N ALA A 12 -7.77 -8.73 -9.65
CA ALA A 12 -8.27 -9.43 -10.82
C ALA A 12 -7.26 -9.51 -11.96
N ILE A 13 -6.24 -8.65 -11.94
CA ILE A 13 -5.22 -8.61 -12.98
C ILE A 13 -4.17 -9.73 -12.89
N PRO A 14 -3.94 -10.35 -11.73
CA PRO A 14 -2.80 -11.26 -11.54
C PRO A 14 -2.80 -12.52 -12.39
N LEU A 15 -3.80 -12.77 -13.18
CA LEU A 15 -3.83 -13.97 -14.02
C LEU A 15 -2.67 -14.04 -15.02
N PHE A 16 -2.07 -12.89 -15.32
CA PHE A 16 -0.99 -12.82 -16.30
C PHE A 16 0.33 -12.44 -15.68
N VAL A 17 0.44 -12.49 -14.35
CA VAL A 17 1.61 -12.03 -13.63
C VAL A 17 2.36 -13.24 -13.11
N SER A 18 3.69 -13.14 -13.02
CA SER A 18 4.50 -14.23 -12.47
C SER A 18 4.15 -14.45 -11.00
N SER A 19 4.51 -15.64 -10.48
CA SER A 19 4.21 -15.96 -9.09
C SER A 19 4.88 -14.97 -8.11
N GLU A 20 5.92 -14.27 -8.55
CA GLU A 20 6.59 -13.29 -7.70
C GLU A 20 5.76 -12.04 -7.49
N ASP A 21 4.82 -11.77 -8.41
CA ASP A 21 3.98 -10.58 -8.34
C ASP A 21 2.61 -10.88 -7.76
N VAL A 22 2.45 -12.04 -7.15
CA VAL A 22 1.18 -12.42 -6.53
C VAL A 22 1.25 -12.09 -5.04
N LEU A 23 0.24 -11.38 -4.57
CA LEU A 23 0.16 -11.03 -3.17
C LEU A 23 -0.05 -12.28 -2.33
N ASN A 24 0.69 -12.40 -1.23
CA ASN A 24 0.52 -13.49 -0.29
C ASN A 24 -0.90 -13.47 0.25
N GLU A 25 -1.52 -14.65 0.35
CA GLU A 25 -2.92 -14.75 0.78
C GLU A 25 -3.16 -14.14 2.15
N GLY A 26 -2.25 -14.41 3.09
CA GLY A 26 -2.37 -13.83 4.43
C GLY A 26 -2.33 -12.32 4.41
N VAL A 27 -1.42 -11.76 3.61
CA VAL A 27 -1.32 -10.31 3.46
C VAL A 27 -2.60 -9.76 2.84
N TYR A 28 -3.12 -10.44 1.83
CA TYR A 28 -4.36 -10.02 1.20
C TYR A 28 -5.49 -9.87 2.22
N TRP A 29 -5.67 -10.90 3.05
CA TRP A 29 -6.75 -10.86 4.02
C TRP A 29 -6.55 -9.80 5.08
N GLU A 30 -5.30 -9.58 5.51
CA GLU A 30 -5.02 -8.53 6.47
C GLU A 30 -5.29 -7.14 5.88
N LEU A 31 -4.93 -6.93 4.61
CA LEU A 31 -5.21 -5.65 3.97
C LEU A 31 -6.70 -5.44 3.78
N THR A 32 -7.45 -6.51 3.52
CA THR A 32 -8.90 -6.43 3.46
C THR A 32 -9.47 -5.99 4.81
N ARG A 33 -8.91 -6.48 5.90
CA ARG A 33 -9.32 -6.05 7.24
C ARG A 33 -9.00 -4.57 7.48
N VAL A 34 -7.86 -4.11 6.96
CA VAL A 34 -7.53 -2.69 7.05
C VAL A 34 -8.61 -1.85 6.39
N ASP A 35 -9.01 -2.24 5.18
CA ASP A 35 -10.06 -1.52 4.46
C ASP A 35 -11.36 -1.47 5.27
N ALA A 36 -11.73 -2.58 5.86
CA ALA A 36 -12.94 -2.63 6.68
C ALA A 36 -12.85 -1.68 7.87
N LYS A 37 -11.68 -1.64 8.52
CA LYS A 37 -11.49 -0.74 9.65
C LYS A 37 -11.55 0.72 9.22
N ILE A 38 -10.99 1.03 8.06
CA ILE A 38 -11.05 2.40 7.54
C ILE A 38 -12.49 2.80 7.26
N GLU A 39 -13.28 1.90 6.67
CA GLU A 39 -14.68 2.19 6.41
C GLU A 39 -15.47 2.43 7.69
N GLU A 40 -15.10 1.73 8.75
CA GLU A 40 -15.72 1.94 10.07
C GLU A 40 -15.14 3.13 10.81
N LYS A 41 -14.18 3.82 10.20
CA LYS A 41 -13.48 4.96 10.79
C LYS A 41 -12.69 4.57 12.04
N LYS A 42 -12.31 3.31 12.13
CA LYS A 42 -11.46 2.81 13.21
C LYS A 42 -10.01 2.89 12.78
N PHE A 43 -9.52 4.12 12.67
CA PHE A 43 -8.20 4.37 12.09
C PHE A 43 -7.06 3.82 12.94
N ASP A 44 -7.20 3.85 14.26
CA ASP A 44 -6.17 3.28 15.13
C ASP A 44 -6.03 1.79 14.92
N GLU A 45 -7.14 1.09 14.75
CA GLU A 45 -7.11 -0.35 14.52
C GLU A 45 -6.53 -0.66 13.15
N ALA A 46 -6.89 0.14 12.15
CA ALA A 46 -6.32 -0.01 10.82
C ALA A 46 -4.81 0.15 10.86
N GLU A 47 -4.34 1.15 11.55
CA GLU A 47 -2.91 1.40 11.61
C GLU A 47 -2.15 0.31 12.36
N LYS A 48 -2.77 -0.27 13.38
CA LYS A 48 -2.13 -1.40 14.08
C LYS A 48 -1.85 -2.55 13.13
N ILE A 49 -2.82 -2.86 12.26
CA ILE A 49 -2.64 -3.93 11.29
C ILE A 49 -1.53 -3.56 10.30
N LEU A 50 -1.59 -2.35 9.76
CA LEU A 50 -0.60 -1.88 8.79
C LEU A 50 0.80 -1.87 9.38
N SER A 51 0.94 -1.36 10.60
CA SER A 51 2.24 -1.29 11.25
C SER A 51 2.83 -2.68 11.45
N ARG A 52 2.02 -3.63 11.89
CA ARG A 52 2.47 -5.00 12.09
C ARG A 52 2.90 -5.63 10.77
N LEU A 53 2.09 -5.46 9.72
CA LEU A 53 2.43 -5.98 8.40
C LEU A 53 3.72 -5.36 7.88
N TYR A 54 3.85 -4.06 8.05
CA TYR A 54 5.01 -3.34 7.56
C TYR A 54 6.30 -3.86 8.22
N LYS A 55 6.27 -4.03 9.53
CA LYS A 55 7.43 -4.55 10.25
C LYS A 55 7.84 -5.94 9.78
N LYS A 56 6.84 -6.78 9.50
CA LYS A 56 7.12 -8.14 9.03
C LYS A 56 7.54 -8.18 7.58
N SER A 57 7.20 -7.16 6.81
CA SER A 57 7.40 -7.16 5.37
C SER A 57 8.87 -7.20 4.96
N TRP A 58 9.77 -6.81 5.85
CA TRP A 58 11.21 -6.83 5.53
C TRP A 58 11.72 -8.22 5.23
N ARG A 59 10.99 -9.25 5.64
CA ARG A 59 11.32 -10.64 5.34
C ARG A 59 10.49 -11.20 4.19
N SER A 60 9.66 -10.37 3.60
CA SER A 60 8.77 -10.79 2.53
C SER A 60 9.40 -10.53 1.17
N ARG A 61 8.77 -11.10 0.13
CA ARG A 61 9.14 -10.80 -1.23
C ARG A 61 8.89 -9.33 -1.51
N SER A 62 9.66 -8.79 -2.46
CA SER A 62 9.59 -7.37 -2.80
C SER A 62 8.18 -6.90 -3.16
N TYR A 63 7.42 -7.72 -3.86
CA TYR A 63 6.07 -7.33 -4.25
C TYR A 63 5.17 -7.12 -3.03
N ASN A 64 5.17 -8.09 -2.11
CA ASN A 64 4.37 -7.95 -0.89
C ASN A 64 4.78 -6.73 -0.08
N LYS A 65 6.08 -6.54 0.06
CA LYS A 65 6.61 -5.41 0.80
C LYS A 65 6.20 -4.10 0.15
N ALA A 66 6.27 -4.02 -1.17
CA ALA A 66 5.89 -2.81 -1.89
C ALA A 66 4.40 -2.52 -1.75
N VAL A 67 3.55 -3.55 -1.84
CA VAL A 67 2.11 -3.36 -1.69
C VAL A 67 1.76 -2.89 -0.28
N ILE A 68 2.37 -3.50 0.73
CA ILE A 68 2.12 -3.09 2.11
C ILE A 68 2.57 -1.65 2.34
N ALA A 69 3.76 -1.30 1.86
CA ALA A 69 4.30 0.05 2.03
C ALA A 69 3.43 1.07 1.32
N ARG A 70 2.98 0.76 0.11
CA ARG A 70 2.10 1.65 -0.65
C ARG A 70 0.78 1.87 0.09
N THR A 71 0.18 0.80 0.55
CA THR A 71 -1.10 0.88 1.25
C THR A 71 -0.97 1.71 2.53
N TYR A 72 0.10 1.48 3.29
CA TYR A 72 0.34 2.24 4.51
C TYR A 72 0.60 3.71 4.18
N GLY A 73 1.36 3.95 3.13
CA GLY A 73 1.65 5.32 2.71
C GLY A 73 0.38 6.09 2.35
N PHE A 74 -0.52 5.49 1.59
CA PHE A 74 -1.77 6.14 1.24
C PHE A 74 -2.67 6.33 2.45
N PHE A 75 -2.66 5.39 3.38
CA PHE A 75 -3.39 5.57 4.64
C PHE A 75 -2.89 6.81 5.39
N LEU A 76 -1.58 6.93 5.51
CA LEU A 76 -0.98 8.08 6.19
C LEU A 76 -1.23 9.39 5.45
N PHE A 77 -1.20 9.32 4.12
CA PHE A 77 -1.53 10.48 3.29
C PHE A 77 -2.93 10.98 3.60
N GLN A 78 -3.90 10.07 3.69
CA GLN A 78 -5.27 10.45 3.99
C GLN A 78 -5.44 11.00 5.41
N GLN A 79 -4.56 10.59 6.31
CA GLN A 79 -4.54 11.12 7.66
C GLN A 79 -3.74 12.43 7.75
N GLU A 80 -3.25 12.93 6.61
CA GLU A 80 -2.45 14.14 6.53
C GLU A 80 -1.14 14.05 7.31
N ARG A 81 -0.67 12.85 7.50
CA ARG A 81 0.63 12.61 8.14
C ARG A 81 1.67 12.48 7.04
N PHE A 82 1.97 13.60 6.40
CA PHE A 82 2.73 13.63 5.16
C PHE A 82 4.17 13.14 5.28
N PRO A 83 4.96 13.53 6.28
CA PRO A 83 6.32 13.02 6.38
C PRO A 83 6.37 11.50 6.48
N GLU A 84 5.47 10.91 7.25
CA GLU A 84 5.40 9.46 7.37
C GLU A 84 4.91 8.81 6.08
N ALA A 85 3.95 9.47 5.42
CA ALA A 85 3.45 8.96 4.14
C ALA A 85 4.58 8.91 3.11
N ILE A 86 5.39 9.96 3.05
CA ILE A 86 6.52 10.02 2.13
C ILE A 86 7.46 8.85 2.38
N GLU A 87 7.77 8.58 3.64
CA GLU A 87 8.66 7.49 4.00
C GLU A 87 8.16 6.15 3.45
N LYS A 88 6.89 5.86 3.67
CA LYS A 88 6.33 4.59 3.23
C LYS A 88 6.21 4.49 1.71
N LEU A 89 5.79 5.56 1.07
CA LEU A 89 5.66 5.58 -0.38
C LEU A 89 7.02 5.46 -1.05
N GLN A 90 8.05 6.04 -0.44
CA GLN A 90 9.41 5.92 -0.97
C GLN A 90 9.88 4.46 -0.92
N VAL A 91 9.57 3.76 0.17
CA VAL A 91 9.90 2.33 0.26
C VAL A 91 9.20 1.56 -0.85
N ALA A 92 7.92 1.85 -1.08
CA ALA A 92 7.18 1.16 -2.13
C ALA A 92 7.83 1.40 -3.50
N TYR A 93 8.23 2.62 -3.77
CA TYR A 93 8.87 2.97 -5.03
C TYR A 93 10.24 2.28 -5.17
N ASP A 94 11.03 2.32 -4.11
CA ASP A 94 12.40 1.80 -4.15
C ASP A 94 12.46 0.30 -4.35
N GLU A 95 11.41 -0.43 -3.97
CA GLU A 95 11.39 -1.87 -4.18
C GLU A 95 11.31 -2.22 -5.68
N GLN A 96 10.77 -1.32 -6.49
CA GLN A 96 10.65 -1.50 -7.93
C GLN A 96 9.98 -2.82 -8.30
N ALA A 97 9.11 -3.31 -7.43
CA ALA A 97 8.45 -4.59 -7.64
C ALA A 97 7.01 -4.46 -8.10
N LEU A 98 6.48 -3.23 -8.10
CA LEU A 98 5.11 -2.99 -8.53
C LEU A 98 5.05 -2.94 -10.05
N PRO A 99 4.02 -3.55 -10.66
CA PRO A 99 3.80 -3.34 -12.09
C PRO A 99 3.69 -1.86 -12.40
N LEU A 100 4.01 -1.50 -13.64
CA LEU A 100 4.08 -0.09 -14.03
C LEU A 100 2.83 0.69 -13.62
N GLN A 101 1.67 0.09 -13.81
CA GLN A 101 0.41 0.76 -13.49
C GLN A 101 0.27 1.05 -12.00
N GLU A 102 0.77 0.14 -11.16
CA GLU A 102 0.70 0.33 -9.71
C GLU A 102 1.77 1.26 -9.20
N ALA A 103 2.91 1.29 -9.85
CA ALA A 103 4.01 2.16 -9.45
C ALA A 103 3.71 3.64 -9.75
N THR A 104 2.89 3.90 -10.75
CA THR A 104 2.58 5.27 -11.15
C THR A 104 1.91 6.05 -10.02
N SER A 105 0.98 5.43 -9.29
CA SER A 105 0.28 6.11 -8.19
C SER A 105 1.20 6.56 -7.08
N PRO A 106 2.11 5.71 -6.56
CA PRO A 106 3.06 6.17 -5.55
C PRO A 106 3.95 7.30 -6.06
N VAL A 107 4.40 7.23 -7.32
CA VAL A 107 5.25 8.28 -7.88
C VAL A 107 4.49 9.60 -7.94
N GLN A 108 3.24 9.58 -8.40
CA GLN A 108 2.43 10.78 -8.45
C GLN A 108 2.19 11.36 -7.07
N ALA A 109 1.89 10.51 -6.10
CA ALA A 109 1.66 10.94 -4.73
C ALA A 109 2.93 11.56 -4.14
N LEU A 110 4.09 10.94 -4.38
CA LEU A 110 5.36 11.48 -3.90
C LEU A 110 5.64 12.84 -4.51
N ALA A 111 5.44 12.96 -5.83
CA ALA A 111 5.69 14.23 -6.51
C ALA A 111 4.82 15.34 -5.92
N GLN A 112 3.55 15.03 -5.68
CA GLN A 112 2.63 15.99 -5.11
C GLN A 112 3.04 16.38 -3.68
N LEU A 113 3.44 15.41 -2.88
CA LEU A 113 3.85 15.66 -1.51
C LEU A 113 5.13 16.48 -1.43
N TYR A 114 6.11 16.16 -2.26
CA TYR A 114 7.36 16.91 -2.28
C TYR A 114 7.11 18.35 -2.70
N THR A 115 6.20 18.56 -3.64
CA THR A 115 5.84 19.91 -4.07
C THR A 115 5.17 20.67 -2.95
N THR A 116 4.27 20.01 -2.22
CA THR A 116 3.54 20.63 -1.11
C THR A 116 4.44 20.95 0.07
N GLN A 117 5.36 20.02 0.39
CA GLN A 117 6.23 20.18 1.55
C GLN A 117 7.43 21.09 1.26
N GLY A 118 7.82 21.12 0.00
CA GLY A 118 8.97 21.91 -0.38
C GLY A 118 8.65 23.36 -0.65
#